data_574da72af5c0da240b2da0dad9f8f7d3
#
_entry.id   574da72af5c0da240b2da0dad9f8f7d3
#
_cell.length_a   1.000
_cell.length_b   1.000
_cell.length_c   1.000
_cell.angle_alpha   90.00
_cell.angle_beta   90.00
_cell.angle_gamma   90.00
#
_symmetry.space_group_name_H-M   'P 1'
#
loop_
_entity.id
_entity.type
_entity.pdbx_description
1 polymer ?
#
loop_
_entity_poly.entity_id
_entity_poly.type
_entity_poly.pdbx_seq_one_letter_code
_entity_poly.pdbx_strand_id
1 'polypeptide(L)'
;MLNQINMINPDIDLLFVPHLSSVERGIYSTHYVTIEDLNLDKLYKLYKEYYKDSQFVKIQNQIYPKLGQVNHTNNCLISLFASSENNASSNLVIMSAIDNLVKGASGQAIQNMNIMFNLPETTGLIN
;
A
#
# COMPACT_ATOMS: atom_id res chain seq x y z
N MET A 1 -9.61 -1.13 -11.66
CA MET A 1 -8.25 -1.51 -11.22
C MET A 1 -7.42 -2.01 -12.39
N LEU A 2 -7.79 -3.11 -13.08
CA LEU A 2 -7.04 -3.65 -14.22
C LEU A 2 -6.79 -2.60 -15.31
N ASN A 3 -7.82 -1.84 -15.73
CA ASN A 3 -7.66 -0.78 -16.74
C ASN A 3 -6.61 0.28 -16.36
N GLN A 4 -6.44 0.59 -15.08
CA GLN A 4 -5.45 1.57 -14.62
C GLN A 4 -4.03 0.99 -14.66
N ILE A 5 -3.90 -0.29 -14.33
CA ILE A 5 -2.62 -1.00 -14.42
C ILE A 5 -2.20 -1.15 -15.88
N ASN A 6 -3.14 -1.52 -16.75
CA ASN A 6 -2.87 -1.69 -18.18
C ASN A 6 -2.52 -0.37 -18.90
N MET A 7 -2.89 0.79 -18.34
CA MET A 7 -2.40 2.08 -18.83
C MET A 7 -0.92 2.31 -18.55
N ILE A 8 -0.36 1.65 -17.52
CA ILE A 8 1.06 1.73 -17.16
C ILE A 8 1.84 0.63 -17.88
N ASN A 9 1.32 -0.59 -17.86
CA ASN A 9 1.90 -1.73 -18.56
C ASN A 9 0.77 -2.68 -19.01
N PRO A 10 0.51 -2.78 -20.33
CA PRO A 10 -0.57 -3.62 -20.87
C PRO A 10 -0.32 -5.13 -20.74
N ASP A 11 0.93 -5.54 -20.51
CA ASP A 11 1.31 -6.95 -20.40
C ASP A 11 1.10 -7.52 -18.98
N ILE A 12 0.67 -6.69 -18.03
CA ILE A 12 0.37 -7.15 -16.68
C ILE A 12 -1.02 -7.80 -16.65
N ASP A 13 -1.06 -9.07 -16.27
CA ASP A 13 -2.31 -9.74 -15.89
C ASP A 13 -2.57 -9.58 -14.38
N LEU A 14 -3.81 -9.33 -14.03
CA LEU A 14 -4.24 -9.12 -12.63
C LEU A 14 -5.49 -9.92 -12.33
N LEU A 15 -5.38 -10.86 -11.40
CA LEU A 15 -6.52 -11.51 -10.76
C LEU A 15 -6.88 -10.79 -9.45
N PHE A 16 -8.06 -10.14 -9.44
CA PHE A 16 -8.57 -9.47 -8.23
C PHE A 16 -9.62 -10.35 -7.55
N VAL A 17 -9.33 -10.76 -6.31
CA VAL A 17 -10.20 -11.66 -5.52
C VAL A 17 -10.56 -10.99 -4.19
N PRO A 18 -11.68 -10.24 -4.12
CA PRO A 18 -12.11 -9.61 -2.88
C PRO A 18 -12.66 -10.65 -1.90
N HIS A 19 -12.32 -10.49 -0.62
CA HIS A 19 -12.85 -11.29 0.48
C HIS A 19 -13.58 -10.39 1.48
N LEU A 20 -14.71 -10.86 1.98
CA LEU A 20 -15.37 -10.26 3.14
C LEU A 20 -14.83 -10.92 4.41
N SER A 21 -14.49 -10.09 5.38
CA SER A 21 -14.01 -10.52 6.69
C SER A 21 -14.96 -10.06 7.79
N SER A 22 -14.95 -10.73 8.94
CA SER A 22 -15.72 -10.36 10.12
C SER A 22 -15.16 -9.17 10.90
N VAL A 23 -14.11 -8.53 10.41
CA VAL A 23 -13.57 -7.31 11.04
C VAL A 23 -14.50 -6.13 10.74
N GLU A 24 -14.77 -5.32 11.75
CA GLU A 24 -15.66 -4.16 11.60
C GLU A 24 -15.06 -3.09 10.69
N ARG A 25 -13.71 -2.98 10.65
CA ARG A 25 -13.03 -1.85 10.05
C ARG A 25 -11.67 -2.23 9.49
N GLY A 26 -11.38 -1.70 8.31
CA GLY A 26 -10.10 -1.83 7.64
C GLY A 26 -10.18 -2.58 6.31
N ILE A 27 -9.20 -2.30 5.47
CA ILE A 27 -8.89 -3.07 4.25
C ILE A 27 -7.47 -3.59 4.40
N TYR A 28 -7.32 -4.89 4.22
CA TYR A 28 -6.03 -5.55 4.17
C TYR A 28 -5.86 -6.16 2.79
N SER A 29 -4.81 -5.81 2.08
CA SER A 29 -4.54 -6.38 0.77
C SER A 29 -3.19 -7.08 0.73
N THR A 30 -3.13 -8.18 -0.02
CA THR A 30 -1.91 -8.94 -0.28
C THR A 30 -1.75 -9.09 -1.79
N HIS A 31 -0.59 -8.69 -2.29
CA HIS A 31 -0.24 -8.79 -3.70
C HIS A 31 0.93 -9.76 -3.85
N TYR A 32 0.81 -10.71 -4.76
CA TYR A 32 1.85 -11.65 -5.12
C TYR A 32 2.41 -11.25 -6.48
N VAL A 33 3.70 -11.01 -6.55
CA VAL A 33 4.38 -10.59 -7.78
C VAL A 33 5.61 -11.46 -7.99
N THR A 34 5.73 -12.10 -9.15
CA THR A 34 6.96 -12.82 -9.51
C THR A 34 7.97 -11.84 -10.07
N ILE A 35 9.17 -11.83 -9.53
CA ILE A 35 10.26 -10.94 -9.93
C ILE A 35 11.52 -11.80 -10.17
N GLU A 36 12.18 -11.58 -11.29
CA GLU A 36 13.52 -12.11 -11.55
C GLU A 36 14.55 -11.30 -10.75
N ASP A 37 15.55 -11.97 -10.22
CA ASP A 37 16.64 -11.35 -9.45
C ASP A 37 16.15 -10.44 -8.31
N LEU A 38 15.16 -10.92 -7.54
CA LEU A 38 14.58 -10.19 -6.42
C LEU A 38 15.65 -9.82 -5.37
N ASN A 39 15.82 -8.52 -5.16
CA ASN A 39 16.59 -7.98 -4.05
C ASN A 39 15.68 -7.13 -3.14
N LEU A 40 15.31 -7.69 -2.00
CA LEU A 40 14.34 -7.08 -1.09
C LEU A 40 14.85 -5.77 -0.49
N ASP A 41 16.13 -5.68 -0.14
CA ASP A 41 16.72 -4.46 0.41
C ASP A 41 16.72 -3.31 -0.61
N LYS A 42 17.01 -3.62 -1.86
CA LYS A 42 16.95 -2.63 -2.95
C LYS A 42 15.51 -2.14 -3.16
N LEU A 43 14.55 -3.04 -3.17
CA LEU A 43 13.12 -2.69 -3.29
C LEU A 43 12.64 -1.86 -2.09
N TYR A 44 13.01 -2.25 -0.88
CA TYR A 44 12.67 -1.47 0.31
C TYR A 44 13.19 -0.03 0.24
N LYS A 45 14.45 0.15 -0.17
CA LYS A 45 15.04 1.49 -0.36
C LYS A 45 14.30 2.26 -1.45
N LEU A 46 13.93 1.61 -2.56
CA LEU A 46 13.15 2.21 -3.64
C LEU A 46 11.78 2.69 -3.15
N TYR A 47 11.05 1.86 -2.41
CA TYR A 47 9.75 2.25 -1.84
C TYR A 47 9.89 3.40 -0.84
N LYS A 48 10.90 3.36 0.02
CA LYS A 48 11.17 4.46 0.97
C LYS A 48 11.48 5.78 0.24
N GLU A 49 12.27 5.74 -0.81
CA GLU A 49 12.59 6.93 -1.59
C GLU A 49 11.38 7.46 -2.36
N TYR A 50 10.59 6.55 -2.97
CA TYR A 50 9.39 6.93 -3.72
C TYR A 50 8.33 7.60 -2.82
N TYR A 51 8.15 7.11 -1.60
CA TYR A 51 7.15 7.61 -0.65
C TYR A 51 7.71 8.54 0.42
N LYS A 52 8.96 9.03 0.28
CA LYS A 52 9.63 9.83 1.32
C LYS A 52 8.86 11.10 1.70
N ASP A 53 8.21 11.73 0.73
CA ASP A 53 7.45 12.97 0.90
C ASP A 53 5.95 12.72 1.20
N SER A 54 5.52 11.46 1.19
CA SER A 54 4.13 11.08 1.46
C SER A 54 3.84 11.11 2.97
N GLN A 55 2.93 11.99 3.38
CA GLN A 55 2.62 12.19 4.80
C GLN A 55 1.99 10.96 5.47
N PHE A 56 1.21 10.20 4.71
CA PHE A 56 0.38 9.11 5.22
C PHE A 56 0.85 7.71 4.82
N VAL A 57 1.86 7.57 3.95
CA VAL A 57 2.38 6.24 3.56
C VAL A 57 3.57 5.87 4.44
N LYS A 58 3.49 4.72 5.08
CA LYS A 58 4.54 4.20 5.98
C LYS A 58 5.04 2.87 5.44
N ILE A 59 6.31 2.84 5.01
CA ILE A 59 6.95 1.63 4.50
C ILE A 59 7.59 0.86 5.64
N GLN A 60 7.21 -0.41 5.79
CA GLN A 60 7.73 -1.34 6.80
C GLN A 60 8.55 -2.44 6.11
N ASN A 61 9.64 -2.87 6.71
CA ASN A 61 10.46 -3.97 6.19
C ASN A 61 10.18 -5.24 6.99
N GLN A 62 9.63 -6.25 6.33
CA GLN A 62 9.35 -7.56 6.90
C GLN A 62 8.55 -7.54 8.22
N ILE A 63 7.72 -6.51 8.40
CA ILE A 63 6.80 -6.40 9.53
C ILE A 63 5.38 -6.51 8.98
N TYR A 64 4.60 -7.47 9.48
CA TYR A 64 3.21 -7.64 9.06
C TYR A 64 2.37 -6.43 9.47
N PRO A 65 1.75 -5.70 8.51
CA PRO A 65 0.88 -4.58 8.84
C PRO A 65 -0.35 -5.11 9.60
N LYS A 66 -0.82 -4.36 10.58
CA LYS A 66 -2.00 -4.72 11.37
C LYS A 66 -3.09 -3.67 11.19
N LEU A 67 -4.34 -4.10 10.99
CA LEU A 67 -5.48 -3.17 10.87
C LEU A 67 -5.59 -2.22 12.07
N GLY A 68 -5.36 -2.72 13.29
CA GLY A 68 -5.37 -1.88 14.49
C GLY A 68 -4.35 -0.73 14.50
N GLN A 69 -3.31 -0.78 13.67
CA GLN A 69 -2.33 0.31 13.57
C GLN A 69 -2.81 1.47 12.69
N VAL A 70 -3.81 1.23 11.85
CA VAL A 70 -4.35 2.22 10.90
C VAL A 70 -5.76 2.67 11.21
N ASN A 71 -6.46 1.99 12.13
CA ASN A 71 -7.82 2.34 12.52
C ASN A 71 -7.90 3.80 12.98
N HIS A 72 -8.90 4.52 12.47
CA HIS A 72 -9.17 5.93 12.72
C HIS A 72 -8.07 6.90 12.23
N THR A 73 -7.12 6.43 11.43
CA THR A 73 -6.07 7.27 10.84
C THR A 73 -6.18 7.33 9.33
N ASN A 74 -5.52 8.32 8.71
CA ASN A 74 -5.36 8.39 7.26
C ASN A 74 -4.10 7.65 6.77
N ASN A 75 -3.48 6.83 7.60
CA ASN A 75 -2.27 6.09 7.25
C ASN A 75 -2.55 4.93 6.30
N CYS A 76 -1.58 4.66 5.44
CA CYS A 76 -1.43 3.46 4.65
C CYS A 76 -0.11 2.77 5.04
N LEU A 77 -0.18 1.58 5.62
CA LEU A 77 1.00 0.77 5.86
C LEU A 77 1.27 -0.10 4.64
N ILE A 78 2.52 -0.15 4.19
CA ILE A 78 2.95 -1.04 3.11
C ILE A 78 4.16 -1.82 3.62
N SER A 79 4.13 -3.14 3.48
CA SER A 79 5.19 -4.04 3.88
C SER A 79 5.61 -4.95 2.74
N LEU A 80 6.90 -5.21 2.65
CA LEU A 80 7.50 -6.04 1.61
C LEU A 80 8.09 -7.31 2.23
N PHE A 81 7.85 -8.45 1.56
CA PHE A 81 8.38 -9.76 1.96
C PHE A 81 8.87 -10.49 0.71
N ALA A 82 9.90 -11.31 0.87
CA ALA A 82 10.33 -12.25 -0.16
C ALA A 82 10.02 -13.69 0.28
N SER A 83 9.52 -14.52 -0.63
CA SER A 83 9.26 -15.92 -0.32
C SER A 83 10.54 -16.77 -0.28
N SER A 84 11.58 -16.36 -1.03
CA SER A 84 12.92 -16.97 -1.07
C SER A 84 13.88 -15.98 -1.71
N GLU A 85 15.06 -15.81 -1.13
CA GLU A 85 16.10 -14.90 -1.67
C GLU A 85 17.10 -15.63 -2.59
N ASN A 86 16.95 -16.96 -2.77
CA ASN A 86 17.98 -17.79 -3.40
C ASN A 86 17.54 -18.50 -4.70
N ASN A 87 16.39 -18.19 -5.25
CA ASN A 87 15.90 -18.80 -6.50
C ASN A 87 15.93 -17.81 -7.66
N ALA A 88 16.15 -18.29 -8.87
CA ALA A 88 16.18 -17.50 -10.10
C ALA A 88 14.86 -16.73 -10.37
N SER A 89 13.75 -17.19 -9.80
CA SER A 89 12.51 -16.40 -9.70
C SER A 89 12.00 -16.47 -8.28
N SER A 90 11.80 -15.31 -7.66
CA SER A 90 11.31 -15.18 -6.29
C SER A 90 9.98 -14.45 -6.28
N ASN A 91 9.08 -14.83 -5.37
CA ASN A 91 7.84 -14.12 -5.19
C ASN A 91 8.04 -12.99 -4.19
N LEU A 92 7.79 -11.77 -4.65
CA LEU A 92 7.58 -10.62 -3.80
C LEU A 92 6.15 -10.64 -3.28
N VAL A 93 5.97 -10.51 -1.99
CA VAL A 93 4.67 -10.32 -1.36
C VAL A 93 4.60 -8.89 -0.82
N ILE A 94 3.67 -8.11 -1.36
CA ILE A 94 3.41 -6.75 -0.91
C ILE A 94 2.11 -6.79 -0.11
N MET A 95 2.17 -6.40 1.15
CA MET A 95 1.00 -6.32 2.02
C MET A 95 0.70 -4.86 2.34
N SER A 96 -0.58 -4.48 2.34
CA SER A 96 -0.97 -3.16 2.81
C SER A 96 -2.19 -3.20 3.72
N ALA A 97 -2.25 -2.21 4.61
CA ALA A 97 -3.38 -2.02 5.51
C ALA A 97 -3.78 -0.54 5.52
N ILE A 98 -5.08 -0.29 5.46
CA ILE A 98 -5.68 1.04 5.58
C ILE A 98 -6.97 0.98 6.41
N ASP A 99 -7.38 2.10 6.96
CA ASP A 99 -8.75 2.28 7.44
C ASP A 99 -9.69 2.51 6.25
N ASN A 100 -10.67 1.63 6.05
CA ASN A 100 -11.59 1.70 4.91
C ASN A 100 -12.50 2.93 4.92
N LEU A 101 -12.79 3.50 6.09
CA LEU A 101 -13.70 4.66 6.25
C LEU A 101 -12.95 5.99 6.28
N VAL A 102 -11.66 5.98 6.63
CA VAL A 102 -10.79 7.17 6.62
C VAL A 102 -9.96 7.19 5.35
N LYS A 103 -8.83 6.49 5.28
CA LYS A 103 -7.96 6.47 4.09
C LYS A 103 -8.65 5.91 2.86
N GLY A 104 -9.51 4.92 3.04
CA GLY A 104 -10.30 4.32 1.95
C GLY A 104 -11.51 5.16 1.50
N ALA A 105 -11.90 6.21 2.22
CA ALA A 105 -13.11 6.99 1.95
C ALA A 105 -12.94 8.48 2.30
N SER A 106 -13.49 8.91 3.47
CA SER A 106 -13.59 10.32 3.84
C SER A 106 -12.24 11.01 4.02
N GLY A 107 -11.26 10.33 4.59
CA GLY A 107 -9.92 10.88 4.78
C GLY A 107 -9.20 11.14 3.46
N GLN A 108 -9.35 10.25 2.47
CA GLN A 108 -8.79 10.48 1.14
C GLN A 108 -9.48 11.66 0.42
N ALA A 109 -10.80 11.83 0.63
CA ALA A 109 -11.51 12.97 0.06
C ALA A 109 -10.99 14.30 0.65
N ILE A 110 -10.79 14.36 1.97
CA ILE A 110 -10.22 15.53 2.65
C ILE A 110 -8.77 15.77 2.19
N GLN A 111 -7.95 14.72 2.09
CA GLN A 111 -6.58 14.82 1.60
C GLN A 111 -6.54 15.40 0.18
N ASN A 112 -7.38 14.89 -0.73
CA ASN A 112 -7.48 15.42 -2.09
C ASN A 112 -7.92 16.89 -2.11
N MET A 113 -8.91 17.26 -1.30
CA MET A 113 -9.35 18.65 -1.14
C MET A 113 -8.19 19.55 -0.67
N ASN A 114 -7.45 19.12 0.35
CA ASN A 114 -6.31 19.88 0.86
C ASN A 114 -5.27 20.15 -0.25
N ILE A 115 -4.93 19.13 -1.03
CA ILE A 115 -4.00 19.26 -2.17
C ILE A 115 -4.55 20.20 -3.25
N MET A 116 -5.83 20.05 -3.62
CA MET A 116 -6.47 20.88 -4.65
C MET A 116 -6.54 22.36 -4.28
N PHE A 117 -6.68 22.66 -2.99
CA PHE A 117 -6.75 24.04 -2.47
C PHE A 117 -5.41 24.56 -1.92
N ASN A 118 -4.30 23.85 -2.16
CA ASN A 118 -2.96 24.19 -1.65
C ASN A 118 -2.91 24.36 -0.12
N LEU A 119 -3.72 23.61 0.62
CA LEU A 119 -3.64 23.51 2.07
C LEU A 119 -2.59 22.47 2.46
N PRO A 120 -2.03 22.51 3.68
CA PRO A 120 -1.20 21.40 4.17
C PRO A 120 -1.98 20.08 4.06
N GLU A 121 -1.37 19.07 3.45
CA GLU A 121 -2.00 17.78 3.13
C GLU A 121 -2.65 17.11 4.34
N THR A 122 -2.10 17.34 5.53
CA THR A 122 -2.54 16.77 6.81
C THR A 122 -3.66 17.53 7.50
N THR A 123 -4.13 18.66 6.95
CA THR A 123 -5.16 19.50 7.61
C THR A 123 -6.44 18.70 7.86
N GLY A 124 -6.82 18.60 9.15
CA GLY A 124 -8.01 17.87 9.59
C GLY A 124 -7.91 16.35 9.53
N LEU A 125 -6.71 15.79 9.29
CA LEU A 125 -6.45 14.36 9.21
C LEU A 125 -5.53 13.90 10.35
N ILE A 126 -5.72 12.63 10.78
CA ILE A 126 -4.91 11.98 11.83
C ILE A 126 -3.91 11.04 11.19
N ASN A 127 -2.67 11.09 11.69
CA ASN A 127 -1.55 10.22 11.30
C ASN A 127 -1.38 9.06 12.26
#